data_5f87babedc369878aaecb7983d205995
#
_entry.id   5f87babedc369878aaecb7983d205995
#
_cell.length_a   1.000
_cell.length_b   1.000
_cell.length_c   1.000
_cell.angle_alpha   90.00
_cell.angle_beta   90.00
_cell.angle_gamma   90.00
#
_symmetry.space_group_name_H-M   'P 1'
#
loop_
_entity.id
_entity.type
_entity.pdbx_description
1 polymer ?
#
loop_
_entity_poly.entity_id
_entity_poly.type
_entity_poly.pdbx_seq_one_letter_code
_entity_poly.pdbx_strand_id
1 'polypeptide(L)'
;LVSQVRAGEYPSAYAGFAEISFNAQYLPEDLDEKYRGSKVIKEIEEFVAAVAQTNEWLRENPPHVEWLMDSDCAETPQEHPFVQTLLHAAEEIDGKSVIEGVGSHADIGWFVRTGTPTVNFGPGDPKIAHQADEYVELEEYIRCIKILAEIILEWCETEQLISE
;
A
#
# COMPACT_ATOMS: atom_id res chain seq x y z
N LEU A 1 -12.28 2.00 2.22
CA LEU A 1 -12.76 1.03 3.20
C LEU A 1 -13.04 1.71 4.54
N VAL A 2 -14.27 1.58 5.09
CA VAL A 2 -14.58 2.02 6.46
C VAL A 2 -14.02 0.98 7.44
N SER A 3 -13.19 1.43 8.38
CA SER A 3 -12.54 0.55 9.37
C SER A 3 -13.21 0.61 10.74
N GLN A 4 -13.71 1.77 11.15
CA GLN A 4 -14.35 1.95 12.46
C GLN A 4 -15.52 2.91 12.34
N VAL A 5 -16.54 2.66 13.17
CA VAL A 5 -17.67 3.59 13.39
C VAL A 5 -17.93 3.67 14.89
N ARG A 6 -17.95 4.87 15.43
CA ARG A 6 -18.30 5.14 16.84
C ARG A 6 -19.37 6.22 16.88
N ALA A 7 -20.39 6.02 17.68
CA ALA A 7 -21.44 7.01 17.85
C ALA A 7 -22.12 6.86 19.21
N GLY A 8 -22.49 7.99 19.81
CA GLY A 8 -23.26 8.06 21.04
C GLY A 8 -22.49 7.66 22.30
N GLU A 9 -23.09 7.94 23.44
CA GLU A 9 -22.53 7.71 24.78
C GLU A 9 -23.39 6.78 25.64
N TYR A 10 -24.70 6.77 25.39
CA TYR A 10 -25.64 6.06 26.22
C TYR A 10 -26.79 5.46 25.40
N PRO A 11 -27.21 4.19 25.68
CA PRO A 11 -28.18 3.46 24.84
C PRO A 11 -29.55 4.12 24.67
N SER A 12 -30.01 4.93 25.64
CA SER A 12 -31.32 5.61 25.61
C SER A 12 -31.23 7.09 25.26
N ALA A 13 -30.07 7.58 24.84
CA ALA A 13 -29.87 8.96 24.41
C ALA A 13 -29.59 9.05 22.91
N TYR A 14 -30.00 10.14 22.26
CA TYR A 14 -29.52 10.44 20.92
C TYR A 14 -28.02 10.66 20.95
N ALA A 15 -27.33 10.19 19.89
CA ALA A 15 -25.90 10.36 19.77
C ALA A 15 -25.51 11.84 19.69
N GLY A 16 -24.72 12.32 20.63
CA GLY A 16 -24.15 13.67 20.63
C GLY A 16 -22.94 13.80 19.69
N PHE A 17 -22.34 12.67 19.29
CA PHE A 17 -21.26 12.60 18.30
C PHE A 17 -21.37 11.35 17.45
N ALA A 18 -20.74 11.40 16.27
CA ALA A 18 -20.46 10.23 15.44
C ALA A 18 -19.08 10.42 14.79
N GLU A 19 -18.30 9.37 14.75
CA GLU A 19 -16.96 9.32 14.15
C GLU A 19 -16.87 8.11 13.24
N ILE A 20 -16.30 8.32 12.05
CA ILE A 20 -16.05 7.26 11.07
C ILE A 20 -14.58 7.34 10.69
N SER A 21 -13.85 6.23 10.92
CA SER A 21 -12.50 6.08 10.40
C SER A 21 -12.52 5.24 9.13
N PHE A 22 -11.81 5.70 8.11
CA PHE A 22 -11.74 5.00 6.85
C PHE A 22 -10.34 5.10 6.23
N ASN A 23 -10.05 4.18 5.34
CA ASN A 23 -8.86 4.19 4.50
C ASN A 23 -9.27 4.48 3.06
N ALA A 24 -8.61 5.44 2.42
CA ALA A 24 -8.71 5.72 1.01
C ALA A 24 -7.40 5.30 0.34
N GLN A 25 -7.51 4.51 -0.72
CA GLN A 25 -6.37 4.11 -1.55
C GLN A 25 -6.41 4.88 -2.85
N TYR A 26 -5.24 5.18 -3.39
CA TYR A 26 -5.07 5.87 -4.66
C TYR A 26 -3.89 5.28 -5.43
N LEU A 27 -3.82 5.57 -6.71
CA LEU A 27 -2.81 5.06 -7.63
C LEU A 27 -1.65 6.04 -7.78
N PRO A 28 -0.47 5.61 -8.24
CA PRO A 28 0.66 6.50 -8.52
C PRO A 28 0.33 7.68 -9.43
N GLU A 29 -0.60 7.51 -10.37
CA GLU A 29 -1.10 8.56 -11.28
C GLU A 29 -1.94 9.65 -10.60
N ASP A 30 -2.41 9.39 -9.37
CA ASP A 30 -3.17 10.36 -8.56
C ASP A 30 -2.26 11.23 -7.68
N LEU A 31 -0.96 10.93 -7.63
CA LEU A 31 0.02 11.71 -6.88
C LEU A 31 0.19 13.12 -7.46
N ASP A 32 0.36 14.07 -6.58
CA ASP A 32 0.81 15.41 -6.95
C ASP A 32 2.35 15.48 -7.10
N GLU A 33 2.86 16.66 -7.47
CA GLU A 33 4.30 16.91 -7.64
C GLU A 33 5.13 16.71 -6.34
N LYS A 34 4.46 16.60 -5.18
CA LYS A 34 5.08 16.35 -3.88
C LYS A 34 4.91 14.90 -3.41
N TYR A 35 4.47 14.02 -4.31
CA TYR A 35 4.18 12.63 -4.00
C TYR A 35 3.09 12.46 -2.92
N ARG A 36 2.02 13.27 -3.00
CA ARG A 36 0.89 13.27 -2.08
C ARG A 36 -0.42 13.01 -2.81
N GLY A 37 -1.37 12.40 -2.10
CA GLY A 37 -2.72 12.16 -2.58
C GLY A 37 -3.64 13.39 -2.55
N SER A 38 -3.12 14.61 -2.74
CA SER A 38 -3.85 15.87 -2.56
C SER A 38 -5.13 15.96 -3.39
N LYS A 39 -5.14 15.39 -4.58
CA LYS A 39 -6.33 15.34 -5.44
C LYS A 39 -7.44 14.48 -4.82
N VAL A 40 -7.09 13.28 -4.37
CA VAL A 40 -8.03 12.35 -3.75
C VAL A 40 -8.55 12.88 -2.42
N ILE A 41 -7.67 13.47 -1.62
CA ILE A 41 -8.02 14.18 -0.38
C ILE A 41 -9.11 15.23 -0.66
N LYS A 42 -8.87 16.10 -1.63
CA LYS A 42 -9.80 17.16 -2.02
C LYS A 42 -11.14 16.61 -2.52
N GLU A 43 -11.12 15.59 -3.36
CA GLU A 43 -12.33 14.94 -3.86
C GLU A 43 -13.19 14.35 -2.72
N ILE A 44 -12.55 13.74 -1.71
CA ILE A 44 -13.26 13.21 -0.55
C ILE A 44 -13.85 14.33 0.31
N GLU A 45 -13.09 15.38 0.58
CA GLU A 45 -13.57 16.54 1.33
C GLU A 45 -14.76 17.23 0.62
N GLU A 46 -14.67 17.42 -0.69
CA GLU A 46 -15.76 17.97 -1.50
C GLU A 46 -17.00 17.07 -1.47
N PHE A 47 -16.80 15.75 -1.55
CA PHE A 47 -17.89 14.78 -1.43
C PHE A 47 -18.59 14.87 -0.06
N VAL A 48 -17.81 14.88 1.02
CA VAL A 48 -18.34 15.00 2.40
C VAL A 48 -19.11 16.32 2.55
N ALA A 49 -18.55 17.41 2.06
CA ALA A 49 -19.20 18.72 2.10
C ALA A 49 -20.52 18.74 1.30
N ALA A 50 -20.54 18.13 0.11
CA ALA A 50 -21.74 18.03 -0.72
C ALA A 50 -22.84 17.19 -0.05
N VAL A 51 -22.47 16.06 0.57
CA VAL A 51 -23.43 15.23 1.31
C VAL A 51 -23.99 15.99 2.52
N ALA A 52 -23.16 16.75 3.23
CA ALA A 52 -23.61 17.57 4.36
C ALA A 52 -24.69 18.60 3.95
N GLN A 53 -24.67 19.12 2.73
CA GLN A 53 -25.69 20.05 2.24
C GLN A 53 -27.07 19.39 2.07
N THR A 54 -27.16 18.08 2.02
CA THR A 54 -28.44 17.36 1.86
C THR A 54 -29.27 17.27 3.16
N ASN A 55 -28.66 17.56 4.29
CA ASN A 55 -29.31 17.49 5.61
C ASN A 55 -29.27 18.85 6.32
N GLU A 56 -30.39 19.29 6.89
CA GLU A 56 -30.51 20.62 7.53
C GLU A 56 -29.55 20.77 8.71
N TRP A 57 -29.48 19.77 9.57
CA TRP A 57 -28.60 19.79 10.75
C TRP A 57 -27.12 19.76 10.35
N LEU A 58 -26.75 18.95 9.34
CA LEU A 58 -25.38 18.87 8.86
C LEU A 58 -24.91 20.15 8.15
N ARG A 59 -25.82 20.95 7.59
CA ARG A 59 -25.47 22.27 7.03
C ARG A 59 -24.99 23.24 8.13
N GLU A 60 -25.65 23.15 9.31
CA GLU A 60 -25.30 23.98 10.47
C GLU A 60 -24.13 23.39 11.29
N ASN A 61 -23.95 22.06 11.20
CA ASN A 61 -22.92 21.29 11.94
C ASN A 61 -22.15 20.40 10.94
N PRO A 62 -21.32 20.98 10.06
CA PRO A 62 -20.65 20.22 9.02
C PRO A 62 -19.65 19.20 9.61
N PRO A 63 -19.53 18.02 9.01
CA PRO A 63 -18.51 17.06 9.40
C PRO A 63 -17.10 17.65 9.31
N HIS A 64 -16.26 17.35 10.27
CA HIS A 64 -14.82 17.65 10.21
C HIS A 64 -14.09 16.45 9.65
N VAL A 65 -13.25 16.64 8.65
CA VAL A 65 -12.37 15.59 8.09
C VAL A 65 -10.96 15.83 8.60
N GLU A 66 -10.35 14.81 9.21
CA GLU A 66 -8.98 14.82 9.67
C GLU A 66 -8.20 13.71 8.96
N TRP A 67 -7.07 14.06 8.37
CA TRP A 67 -6.18 13.14 7.69
C TRP A 67 -5.03 12.77 8.62
N LEU A 68 -5.02 11.53 9.09
CA LEU A 68 -4.02 11.03 10.03
C LEU A 68 -2.72 10.64 9.34
N MET A 69 -2.80 10.20 8.09
CA MET A 69 -1.67 9.74 7.30
C MET A 69 -1.95 9.97 5.81
N ASP A 70 -0.93 10.41 5.10
CA ASP A 70 -0.88 10.46 3.65
C ASP A 70 0.43 9.78 3.22
N SER A 71 0.30 8.50 2.85
CA SER A 71 1.43 7.63 2.52
C SER A 71 1.65 7.61 1.02
N ASP A 72 2.90 7.64 0.62
CA ASP A 72 3.28 7.56 -0.79
C ASP A 72 2.87 6.19 -1.36
N CYS A 73 2.27 6.18 -2.54
CA CYS A 73 2.23 5.00 -3.39
C CYS A 73 3.38 5.08 -4.40
N ALA A 74 3.73 3.96 -5.00
CA ALA A 74 4.82 3.89 -5.94
C ALA A 74 4.63 2.80 -6.98
N GLU A 75 5.27 3.00 -8.11
CA GLU A 75 5.38 2.03 -9.18
C GLU A 75 6.82 1.99 -9.67
N THR A 76 7.37 0.79 -9.79
CA THR A 76 8.57 0.55 -10.58
C THR A 76 8.13 -0.08 -11.89
N PRO A 77 8.45 0.53 -13.06
CA PRO A 77 8.03 0.01 -14.35
C PRO A 77 8.41 -1.47 -14.52
N GLN A 78 7.48 -2.26 -15.04
CA GLN A 78 7.71 -3.70 -15.18
C GLN A 78 8.89 -4.02 -16.10
N GLU A 79 9.21 -3.13 -17.07
CA GLU A 79 10.35 -3.27 -17.97
C GLU A 79 11.69 -2.89 -17.33
N HIS A 80 11.68 -2.40 -16.09
CA HIS A 80 12.91 -2.03 -15.39
C HIS A 80 13.82 -3.24 -15.21
N PRO A 81 15.14 -3.16 -15.51
CA PRO A 81 16.05 -4.30 -15.42
C PRO A 81 15.99 -5.04 -14.07
N PHE A 82 15.94 -4.32 -12.97
CA PHE A 82 15.77 -4.92 -11.63
C PHE A 82 14.51 -5.79 -11.49
N VAL A 83 13.39 -5.34 -12.06
CA VAL A 83 12.14 -6.12 -12.05
C VAL A 83 12.29 -7.37 -12.92
N GLN A 84 12.93 -7.25 -14.07
CA GLN A 84 13.17 -8.38 -14.97
C GLN A 84 14.11 -9.42 -14.36
N THR A 85 15.18 -8.99 -13.67
CA THR A 85 16.07 -9.89 -12.91
C THR A 85 15.29 -10.66 -11.84
N LEU A 86 14.43 -9.98 -11.06
CA LEU A 86 13.60 -10.63 -10.06
C LEU A 86 12.62 -11.65 -10.68
N LEU A 87 11.95 -11.28 -11.77
CA LEU A 87 11.03 -12.19 -12.47
C LEU A 87 11.76 -13.43 -12.98
N HIS A 88 12.94 -13.26 -13.57
CA HIS A 88 13.74 -14.36 -14.07
C HIS A 88 14.16 -15.33 -12.95
N ALA A 89 14.72 -14.81 -11.88
CA ALA A 89 15.09 -15.62 -10.71
C ALA A 89 13.90 -16.36 -10.08
N ALA A 90 12.73 -15.68 -9.99
CA ALA A 90 11.51 -16.30 -9.49
C ALA A 90 11.00 -17.40 -10.42
N GLU A 91 11.06 -17.22 -11.73
CA GLU A 91 10.63 -18.21 -12.72
C GLU A 91 11.55 -19.44 -12.74
N GLU A 92 12.87 -19.25 -12.62
CA GLU A 92 13.82 -20.36 -12.53
C GLU A 92 13.65 -21.22 -11.27
N ILE A 93 13.35 -20.61 -10.13
CA ILE A 93 13.28 -21.30 -8.84
C ILE A 93 11.87 -21.84 -8.53
N ASP A 94 10.82 -21.09 -8.86
CA ASP A 94 9.41 -21.44 -8.54
C ASP A 94 8.61 -21.88 -9.78
N GLY A 95 9.17 -21.77 -10.99
CA GLY A 95 8.52 -22.16 -12.26
C GLY A 95 7.42 -21.21 -12.71
N LYS A 96 7.20 -20.10 -12.02
CA LYS A 96 6.23 -19.07 -12.37
C LYS A 96 6.60 -17.73 -11.70
N SER A 97 6.25 -16.65 -12.37
CA SER A 97 6.32 -15.31 -11.81
C SER A 97 5.12 -14.49 -12.25
N VAL A 98 4.64 -13.60 -11.40
CA VAL A 98 3.50 -12.72 -11.68
C VAL A 98 3.79 -11.35 -11.09
N ILE A 99 3.49 -10.30 -11.87
CA ILE A 99 3.49 -8.92 -11.37
C ILE A 99 2.05 -8.56 -11.04
N GLU A 100 1.84 -8.08 -9.83
CA GLU A 100 0.54 -7.60 -9.37
C GLU A 100 0.68 -6.27 -8.65
N GLY A 101 -0.37 -5.45 -8.69
CA GLY A 101 -0.50 -4.29 -7.83
C GLY A 101 -0.88 -4.72 -6.41
N VAL A 102 -0.21 -4.17 -5.42
CA VAL A 102 -0.51 -4.43 -4.00
C VAL A 102 -1.32 -3.28 -3.43
N GLY A 103 -2.53 -3.57 -2.97
CA GLY A 103 -3.45 -2.61 -2.38
C GLY A 103 -3.22 -2.38 -0.88
N SER A 104 -2.00 -2.52 -0.39
CA SER A 104 -1.64 -2.28 1.01
C SER A 104 -0.52 -1.24 1.11
N HIS A 105 -0.44 -0.57 2.25
CA HIS A 105 0.66 0.32 2.55
C HIS A 105 1.99 -0.46 2.61
N ALA A 106 3.01 0.08 1.95
CA ALA A 106 4.38 -0.40 2.03
C ALA A 106 5.35 0.79 1.89
N ASP A 107 6.54 0.66 2.46
CA ASP A 107 7.55 1.73 2.47
C ASP A 107 8.29 1.93 1.14
N ILE A 108 7.90 1.20 0.09
CA ILE A 108 8.52 1.30 -1.25
C ILE A 108 8.47 2.72 -1.82
N GLY A 109 7.45 3.49 -1.50
CA GLY A 109 7.31 4.87 -1.95
C GLY A 109 8.48 5.76 -1.56
N TRP A 110 9.05 5.57 -0.39
CA TRP A 110 10.22 6.31 0.07
C TRP A 110 11.45 6.09 -0.81
N PHE A 111 11.67 4.86 -1.24
CA PHE A 111 12.81 4.50 -2.08
C PHE A 111 12.60 4.95 -3.53
N VAL A 112 11.44 4.69 -4.11
CA VAL A 112 11.12 5.08 -5.49
C VAL A 112 11.21 6.59 -5.67
N ARG A 113 10.72 7.37 -4.70
CA ARG A 113 10.80 8.83 -4.70
C ARG A 113 12.24 9.36 -4.70
N THR A 114 13.19 8.62 -4.13
CA THR A 114 14.62 8.96 -4.17
C THR A 114 15.35 8.43 -5.40
N GLY A 115 14.63 7.82 -6.35
CA GLY A 115 15.19 7.28 -7.59
C GLY A 115 15.69 5.84 -7.46
N THR A 116 15.39 5.16 -6.35
CA THR A 116 15.75 3.76 -6.14
C THR A 116 14.60 2.86 -6.60
N PRO A 117 14.78 2.06 -7.66
CA PRO A 117 13.76 1.11 -8.10
C PRO A 117 13.49 0.09 -7.02
N THR A 118 12.24 -0.06 -6.65
CA THR A 118 11.85 -0.89 -5.51
C THR A 118 10.56 -1.63 -5.83
N VAL A 119 10.49 -2.89 -5.41
CA VAL A 119 9.32 -3.74 -5.53
C VAL A 119 8.99 -4.38 -4.19
N ASN A 120 7.73 -4.72 -3.99
CA ASN A 120 7.30 -5.53 -2.86
C ASN A 120 7.40 -7.01 -3.25
N PHE A 121 8.22 -7.77 -2.56
CA PHE A 121 8.43 -9.19 -2.82
C PHE A 121 8.63 -9.94 -1.51
N GLY A 122 7.98 -11.09 -1.37
CA GLY A 122 8.09 -11.92 -0.18
C GLY A 122 7.21 -13.16 -0.26
N PRO A 123 7.37 -14.11 0.68
CA PRO A 123 6.53 -15.29 0.76
C PRO A 123 5.19 -14.97 1.44
N GLY A 124 4.20 -15.83 1.25
CA GLY A 124 2.88 -15.77 1.88
C GLY A 124 1.78 -15.24 0.98
N ASP A 125 0.54 -15.60 1.30
CA ASP A 125 -0.64 -15.12 0.58
C ASP A 125 -1.08 -13.76 1.18
N PRO A 126 -1.05 -12.66 0.41
CA PRO A 126 -1.47 -11.34 0.90
C PRO A 126 -2.94 -11.31 1.37
N LYS A 127 -3.76 -12.29 0.99
CA LYS A 127 -5.17 -12.36 1.40
C LYS A 127 -5.37 -12.75 2.85
N ILE A 128 -4.37 -13.41 3.46
CA ILE A 128 -4.43 -13.80 4.88
C ILE A 128 -3.71 -12.82 5.80
N ALA A 129 -3.06 -11.80 5.22
CA ALA A 129 -2.39 -10.76 6.00
C ALA A 129 -3.38 -10.07 6.95
N HIS A 130 -2.96 -9.85 8.20
CA HIS A 130 -3.76 -9.27 9.29
C HIS A 130 -4.97 -10.10 9.73
N GLN A 131 -5.05 -11.36 9.35
CA GLN A 131 -6.09 -12.27 9.86
C GLN A 131 -5.63 -13.01 11.12
N ALA A 132 -6.60 -13.54 11.87
CA ALA A 132 -6.29 -14.49 12.92
C ALA A 132 -5.65 -15.73 12.29
N ASP A 133 -4.62 -16.27 12.96
CA ASP A 133 -3.86 -17.44 12.47
C ASP A 133 -3.13 -17.22 11.12
N GLU A 134 -2.68 -15.99 10.85
CA GLU A 134 -1.80 -15.69 9.72
C GLU A 134 -0.56 -16.60 9.73
N TYR A 135 -0.22 -17.15 8.59
CA TYR A 135 0.90 -18.07 8.44
C TYR A 135 1.62 -17.90 7.10
N VAL A 136 2.80 -18.48 7.01
CA VAL A 136 3.54 -18.66 5.76
C VAL A 136 3.97 -20.12 5.63
N GLU A 137 3.84 -20.69 4.44
CA GLU A 137 4.33 -22.04 4.16
C GLU A 137 5.87 -22.08 4.17
N LEU A 138 6.44 -23.02 4.94
CA LEU A 138 7.89 -23.10 5.11
C LEU A 138 8.63 -23.32 3.77
N GLU A 139 8.08 -24.10 2.87
CA GLU A 139 8.67 -24.32 1.56
C GLU A 139 8.69 -23.03 0.72
N GLU A 140 7.65 -22.24 0.77
CA GLU A 140 7.55 -20.93 0.10
C GLU A 140 8.56 -19.94 0.69
N TYR A 141 8.67 -19.90 2.01
CA TYR A 141 9.68 -19.10 2.71
C TYR A 141 11.12 -19.45 2.26
N ILE A 142 11.44 -20.75 2.17
CA ILE A 142 12.76 -21.21 1.71
C ILE A 142 12.99 -20.87 0.23
N ARG A 143 11.97 -21.00 -0.63
CA ARG A 143 12.07 -20.57 -2.05
C ARG A 143 12.35 -19.09 -2.15
N CYS A 144 11.66 -18.27 -1.38
CA CYS A 144 11.88 -16.83 -1.34
C CYS A 144 13.32 -16.46 -0.97
N ILE A 145 13.92 -17.16 0.02
CA ILE A 145 15.34 -16.96 0.39
C ILE A 145 16.28 -17.26 -0.79
N LYS A 146 16.01 -18.33 -1.55
CA LYS A 146 16.83 -18.69 -2.72
C LYS A 146 16.71 -17.64 -3.82
N ILE A 147 15.49 -17.18 -4.11
CA ILE A 147 15.24 -16.12 -5.10
C ILE A 147 15.98 -14.84 -4.71
N LEU A 148 15.90 -14.43 -3.44
CA LEU A 148 16.60 -13.23 -2.96
C LEU A 148 18.13 -13.39 -3.04
N ALA A 149 18.66 -14.56 -2.75
CA ALA A 149 20.10 -14.82 -2.89
C ALA A 149 20.55 -14.72 -4.36
N GLU A 150 19.78 -15.29 -5.28
CA GLU A 150 20.07 -15.21 -6.73
C GLU A 150 20.05 -13.76 -7.23
N ILE A 151 19.03 -12.99 -6.85
CA ILE A 151 18.92 -11.58 -7.22
C ILE A 151 20.11 -10.77 -6.71
N ILE A 152 20.56 -11.00 -5.47
CA ILE A 152 21.70 -10.30 -4.89
C ILE A 152 22.96 -10.63 -5.70
N LEU A 153 23.17 -11.88 -6.07
CA LEU A 153 24.32 -12.31 -6.85
C LEU A 153 24.30 -11.72 -8.26
N GLU A 154 23.16 -11.75 -8.94
CA GLU A 154 23.00 -11.26 -10.30
C GLU A 154 23.03 -9.73 -10.36
N TRP A 155 22.24 -9.06 -9.52
CA TRP A 155 22.12 -7.61 -9.55
C TRP A 155 23.35 -6.87 -9.04
N CYS A 156 24.03 -7.41 -8.02
CA CYS A 156 25.20 -6.76 -7.43
C CYS A 156 26.53 -7.11 -8.15
N GLU A 157 26.50 -7.87 -9.25
CA GLU A 157 27.69 -8.19 -10.06
C GLU A 157 28.88 -8.68 -9.23
N THR A 158 28.69 -9.76 -8.49
CA THR A 158 29.70 -10.29 -7.55
C THR A 158 31.02 -10.76 -8.20
N GLU A 159 31.10 -10.83 -9.53
CA GLU A 159 32.34 -11.17 -10.24
C GLU A 159 33.47 -10.14 -10.04
N GLN A 160 33.15 -8.90 -9.69
CA GLN A 160 34.17 -7.86 -9.42
C GLN A 160 34.84 -7.99 -8.04
N LEU A 161 34.24 -8.70 -7.10
CA LEU A 161 34.79 -8.85 -5.74
C LEU A 161 35.81 -9.97 -5.59
N ILE A 162 35.97 -10.83 -6.60
CA ILE A 162 36.88 -11.98 -6.59
C ILE A 162 38.21 -11.67 -7.36
N SER A 163 38.31 -10.54 -8.02
CA SER A 163 39.45 -10.16 -8.86
C SER A 163 40.42 -9.15 -8.22
N GLU A 164 40.29 -8.82 -6.97
CA GLU A 164 41.25 -8.10 -6.12
C GLU A 164 41.82 -9.03 -5.02
#